data_141bdaada02c18d021fb67b9b8b12700
#
_entry.id   141bdaada02c18d021fb67b9b8b12700
#
_cell.length_a   1.000
_cell.length_b   1.000
_cell.length_c   1.000
_cell.angle_alpha   90.00
_cell.angle_beta   90.00
_cell.angle_gamma   90.00
#
_symmetry.space_group_name_H-M   'P 1'
#
loop_
_entity.id
_entity.type
_entity.pdbx_description
1 polymer ?
#
loop_
_entity_poly.entity_id
_entity_poly.type
_entity_poly.pdbx_seq_one_letter_code
_entity_poly.pdbx_strand_id
1 'polypeptide(L)'
;EVPDLPKQPTLAPGGQTQAVAPSFIRQVRPFTRFWARMFDCMLVMTLVYFFVDTNFLMPREDESMADWLVRYQDQIASEEAMAIASTIVRAFVGWHFLEAAMLYLWGTTPGKAILGIRVRTLEGERPSPLRALGRSLYVYLMGVGFYLFPFMLIGLTFSFFRLMATGQCLWDQHLKLESSAERLSPVRIVLVIFAFFALVMLQSLKF
;
A
#
# COMPACT_ATOMS: atom_id res chain seq x y z
N GLU A 1 14.22 -56.98 -12.38
CA GLU A 1 15.23 -55.94 -12.11
C GLU A 1 14.53 -54.76 -11.41
N VAL A 2 14.85 -54.56 -10.14
CA VAL A 2 14.33 -53.43 -9.34
C VAL A 2 15.25 -52.23 -9.57
N PRO A 3 14.74 -51.03 -9.95
CA PRO A 3 15.58 -49.86 -10.16
C PRO A 3 16.17 -49.39 -8.82
N ASP A 4 17.48 -49.18 -8.83
CA ASP A 4 18.23 -48.66 -7.68
C ASP A 4 17.68 -47.28 -7.24
N LEU A 5 17.24 -47.23 -6.00
CA LEU A 5 16.88 -45.96 -5.33
C LEU A 5 18.12 -45.10 -5.14
N PRO A 6 18.06 -43.79 -5.39
CA PRO A 6 19.19 -42.89 -5.19
C PRO A 6 19.61 -42.87 -3.71
N LYS A 7 20.90 -43.16 -3.48
CA LYS A 7 21.53 -43.16 -2.14
C LYS A 7 21.35 -41.79 -1.49
N GLN A 8 20.77 -41.77 -0.32
CA GLN A 8 20.70 -40.59 0.52
C GLN A 8 22.13 -40.12 0.88
N PRO A 9 22.40 -38.80 0.83
CA PRO A 9 23.70 -38.29 1.24
C PRO A 9 23.95 -38.58 2.73
N THR A 10 25.07 -39.23 3.01
CA THR A 10 25.57 -39.51 4.35
C THR A 10 25.90 -38.20 5.06
N LEU A 11 25.21 -37.90 6.15
CA LEU A 11 25.51 -36.77 7.01
C LEU A 11 26.92 -36.96 7.65
N ALA A 12 27.81 -36.04 7.38
CA ALA A 12 29.11 -35.97 8.04
C ALA A 12 28.96 -35.64 9.54
N PRO A 13 29.64 -36.31 10.44
CA PRO A 13 29.63 -36.00 11.89
C PRO A 13 30.53 -34.80 12.17
N GLY A 14 29.95 -33.64 12.31
CA GLY A 14 30.65 -32.38 12.55
C GLY A 14 29.67 -31.19 12.44
N GLY A 15 28.50 -31.34 13.03
CA GLY A 15 27.45 -30.37 12.95
C GLY A 15 27.76 -29.09 13.72
N GLN A 16 28.20 -28.07 13.04
CA GLN A 16 27.82 -26.71 13.42
C GLN A 16 26.32 -26.62 13.19
N THR A 17 25.58 -26.49 14.28
CA THR A 17 24.17 -26.07 14.23
C THR A 17 24.16 -24.68 13.58
N GLN A 18 24.08 -24.65 12.26
CA GLN A 18 23.64 -23.43 11.59
C GLN A 18 22.30 -23.08 12.22
N ALA A 19 22.30 -22.02 13.02
CA ALA A 19 21.07 -21.41 13.48
C ALA A 19 20.21 -21.20 12.21
N VAL A 20 19.19 -22.03 12.04
CA VAL A 20 18.22 -21.90 10.98
C VAL A 20 17.64 -20.51 11.15
N ALA A 21 18.11 -19.58 10.32
CA ALA A 21 17.52 -18.26 10.26
C ALA A 21 16.01 -18.45 10.20
N PRO A 22 15.21 -17.77 11.03
CA PRO A 22 13.78 -17.99 11.07
C PRO A 22 13.28 -17.91 9.63
N SER A 23 12.75 -19.02 9.14
CA SER A 23 12.18 -19.11 7.81
C SER A 23 11.06 -18.06 7.78
N PHE A 24 11.34 -16.89 7.21
CA PHE A 24 10.32 -15.89 6.94
C PHE A 24 9.32 -16.59 6.05
N ILE A 25 8.21 -17.02 6.65
CA ILE A 25 7.14 -17.66 5.92
C ILE A 25 6.68 -16.60 4.92
N ARG A 26 7.00 -16.84 3.66
CA ARG A 26 6.56 -16.02 2.52
C ARG A 26 5.04 -16.13 2.43
N GLN A 27 4.34 -15.43 3.33
CA GLN A 27 2.88 -15.44 3.36
C GLN A 27 2.38 -14.39 2.38
N VAL A 28 1.84 -14.86 1.26
CA VAL A 28 0.99 -14.04 0.39
C VAL A 28 -0.22 -13.59 1.21
N ARG A 29 -0.31 -12.28 1.46
CA ARG A 29 -1.43 -11.66 2.18
C ARG A 29 -1.94 -10.48 1.37
N PRO A 30 -2.71 -10.72 0.28
CA PRO A 30 -3.18 -9.66 -0.60
C PRO A 30 -4.04 -8.63 0.13
N PHE A 31 -4.95 -9.08 1.00
CA PHE A 31 -5.79 -8.18 1.79
C PHE A 31 -5.00 -7.32 2.76
N THR A 32 -3.99 -7.88 3.44
CA THR A 32 -3.13 -7.08 4.34
C THR A 32 -2.37 -5.99 3.57
N ARG A 33 -1.90 -6.30 2.34
CA ARG A 33 -1.24 -5.30 1.48
C ARG A 33 -2.21 -4.23 0.99
N PHE A 34 -3.43 -4.63 0.66
CA PHE A 34 -4.49 -3.70 0.27
C PHE A 34 -4.80 -2.73 1.42
N TRP A 35 -5.05 -3.24 2.63
CA TRP A 35 -5.34 -2.40 3.80
C TRP A 35 -4.18 -1.50 4.19
N ALA A 36 -2.92 -1.96 4.05
CA ALA A 36 -1.76 -1.11 4.25
C ALA A 36 -1.74 0.08 3.28
N ARG A 37 -2.04 -0.16 2.01
CA ARG A 37 -2.13 0.92 1.00
C ARG A 37 -3.30 1.85 1.27
N MET A 38 -4.47 1.30 1.63
CA MET A 38 -5.64 2.11 2.02
C MET A 38 -5.32 3.04 3.19
N PHE A 39 -4.64 2.53 4.22
CA PHE A 39 -4.23 3.35 5.36
C PHE A 39 -3.28 4.48 4.94
N ASP A 40 -2.27 4.17 4.13
CA ASP A 40 -1.35 5.17 3.60
C ASP A 40 -2.10 6.25 2.78
N CYS A 41 -3.04 5.85 1.92
CA CYS A 41 -3.86 6.79 1.15
C CYS A 41 -4.76 7.65 2.05
N MET A 42 -5.42 7.05 3.05
CA MET A 42 -6.25 7.81 4.01
C MET A 42 -5.42 8.80 4.82
N LEU A 43 -4.21 8.41 5.21
CA LEU A 43 -3.29 9.32 5.90
C LEU A 43 -2.96 10.55 5.04
N VAL A 44 -2.63 10.33 3.75
CA VAL A 44 -2.37 11.43 2.81
C VAL A 44 -3.59 12.30 2.63
N MET A 45 -4.77 11.69 2.41
CA MET A 45 -6.03 12.45 2.25
C MET A 45 -6.35 13.26 3.52
N THR A 46 -6.19 12.68 4.70
CA THR A 46 -6.40 13.40 5.97
C THR A 46 -5.49 14.63 6.05
N LEU A 47 -4.20 14.48 5.70
CA LEU A 47 -3.27 15.60 5.65
C LEU A 47 -3.70 16.68 4.65
N VAL A 48 -4.13 16.26 3.45
CA VAL A 48 -4.62 17.21 2.43
C VAL A 48 -5.85 17.97 2.92
N TYR A 49 -6.82 17.28 3.53
CA TYR A 49 -8.04 17.91 4.05
C TYR A 49 -7.80 18.96 5.13
N PHE A 50 -6.68 18.91 5.87
CA PHE A 50 -6.33 19.98 6.80
C PHE A 50 -5.98 21.30 6.09
N PHE A 51 -5.49 21.24 4.85
CA PHE A 51 -5.03 22.40 4.09
C PHE A 51 -5.99 22.85 2.99
N VAL A 52 -6.98 22.03 2.66
CA VAL A 52 -7.91 22.26 1.54
C VAL A 52 -9.32 22.35 2.09
N ASP A 53 -10.04 23.42 1.72
CA ASP A 53 -11.45 23.55 2.03
C ASP A 53 -12.29 22.86 0.95
N THR A 54 -13.08 21.86 1.35
CA THR A 54 -14.00 21.11 0.48
C THR A 54 -15.45 21.30 0.87
N ASN A 55 -15.77 22.18 1.82
CA ASN A 55 -17.12 22.38 2.35
C ASN A 55 -18.11 22.81 1.27
N PHE A 56 -17.66 23.55 0.25
CA PHE A 56 -18.52 23.97 -0.85
C PHE A 56 -19.07 22.80 -1.67
N LEU A 57 -18.45 21.62 -1.64
CA LEU A 57 -18.92 20.41 -2.31
C LEU A 57 -19.90 19.58 -1.45
N MET A 58 -20.00 19.87 -0.15
CA MET A 58 -20.85 19.11 0.77
C MET A 58 -22.33 19.50 0.66
N PRO A 59 -23.26 18.57 0.95
CA PRO A 59 -24.69 18.89 1.05
C PRO A 59 -24.94 19.99 2.09
N ARG A 60 -25.86 20.92 1.81
CA ARG A 60 -26.33 21.91 2.77
C ARG A 60 -27.46 21.31 3.59
N GLU A 61 -27.65 21.79 4.82
CA GLU A 61 -28.64 21.23 5.76
C GLU A 61 -30.06 21.17 5.19
N ASP A 62 -30.45 22.18 4.41
CA ASP A 62 -31.80 22.28 3.83
C ASP A 62 -31.89 21.83 2.36
N GLU A 63 -30.84 21.20 1.83
CA GLU A 63 -30.72 20.85 0.42
C GLU A 63 -31.20 19.42 0.17
N SER A 64 -32.10 19.24 -0.82
CA SER A 64 -32.46 17.89 -1.24
C SER A 64 -31.26 17.19 -1.93
N MET A 65 -31.21 15.85 -1.88
CA MET A 65 -30.18 15.07 -2.58
C MET A 65 -30.15 15.36 -4.09
N ALA A 66 -31.31 15.65 -4.70
CA ALA A 66 -31.39 15.95 -6.13
C ALA A 66 -30.77 17.33 -6.43
N ASP A 67 -31.10 18.35 -5.62
CA ASP A 67 -30.55 19.70 -5.79
C ASP A 67 -29.05 19.72 -5.53
N TRP A 68 -28.58 18.98 -4.51
CA TRP A 68 -27.16 18.80 -4.24
C TRP A 68 -26.42 18.17 -5.43
N LEU A 69 -26.98 17.11 -6.05
CA LEU A 69 -26.35 16.46 -7.21
C LEU A 69 -26.20 17.41 -8.40
N VAL A 70 -27.22 18.24 -8.67
CA VAL A 70 -27.17 19.25 -9.74
C VAL A 70 -26.09 20.28 -9.42
N ARG A 71 -26.10 20.85 -8.22
CA ARG A 71 -25.08 21.81 -7.78
C ARG A 71 -23.68 21.21 -7.79
N TYR A 72 -23.52 19.97 -7.35
CA TYR A 72 -22.25 19.27 -7.34
C TYR A 72 -21.67 19.10 -8.76
N GLN A 73 -22.50 18.78 -9.75
CA GLN A 73 -22.07 18.68 -11.15
C GLN A 73 -21.53 20.02 -11.68
N ASP A 74 -22.18 21.12 -11.37
CA ASP A 74 -21.72 22.45 -11.76
C ASP A 74 -20.41 22.84 -11.01
N GLN A 75 -20.37 22.55 -9.72
CA GLN A 75 -19.23 22.91 -8.88
C GLN A 75 -17.97 22.08 -9.17
N ILE A 76 -18.09 20.79 -9.52
CA ILE A 76 -16.93 19.94 -9.83
C ILE A 76 -16.17 20.42 -11.08
N ALA A 77 -16.81 21.18 -11.96
CA ALA A 77 -16.21 21.79 -13.13
C ALA A 77 -15.63 23.20 -12.86
N SER A 78 -15.79 23.72 -11.63
CA SER A 78 -15.29 25.05 -11.26
C SER A 78 -13.76 25.11 -11.19
N GLU A 79 -13.20 26.30 -11.35
CA GLU A 79 -11.76 26.52 -11.18
C GLU A 79 -11.27 26.14 -9.78
N GLU A 80 -12.09 26.39 -8.76
CA GLU A 80 -11.80 26.03 -7.37
C GLU A 80 -11.69 24.51 -7.21
N ALA A 81 -12.67 23.74 -7.71
CA ALA A 81 -12.63 22.29 -7.67
C ALA A 81 -11.42 21.71 -8.44
N MET A 82 -11.08 22.29 -9.58
CA MET A 82 -9.89 21.90 -10.34
C MET A 82 -8.60 22.22 -9.60
N ALA A 83 -8.52 23.35 -8.91
CA ALA A 83 -7.37 23.70 -8.06
C ALA A 83 -7.19 22.71 -6.91
N ILE A 84 -8.30 22.32 -6.27
CA ILE A 84 -8.32 21.29 -5.22
C ILE A 84 -7.87 19.93 -5.78
N ALA A 85 -8.46 19.49 -6.88
CA ALA A 85 -8.09 18.24 -7.54
C ALA A 85 -6.60 18.22 -7.89
N SER A 86 -6.06 19.31 -8.43
CA SER A 86 -4.63 19.44 -8.72
C SER A 86 -3.76 19.36 -7.46
N THR A 87 -4.23 19.90 -6.34
CA THR A 87 -3.53 19.84 -5.05
C THR A 87 -3.51 18.40 -4.52
N ILE A 88 -4.62 17.68 -4.60
CA ILE A 88 -4.72 16.26 -4.24
C ILE A 88 -3.76 15.43 -5.10
N VAL A 89 -3.77 15.62 -6.42
CA VAL A 89 -2.86 14.90 -7.33
C VAL A 89 -1.39 15.16 -6.97
N ARG A 90 -1.03 16.43 -6.75
CA ARG A 90 0.34 16.80 -6.34
C ARG A 90 0.73 16.16 -5.00
N ALA A 91 -0.18 16.11 -4.03
CA ALA A 91 0.05 15.45 -2.75
C ALA A 91 0.32 13.96 -2.92
N PHE A 92 -0.46 13.26 -3.76
CA PHE A 92 -0.22 11.85 -4.04
C PHE A 92 1.07 11.59 -4.83
N VAL A 93 1.42 12.47 -5.77
CA VAL A 93 2.73 12.41 -6.44
C VAL A 93 3.86 12.58 -5.41
N GLY A 94 3.77 13.60 -4.57
CA GLY A 94 4.73 13.84 -3.48
C GLY A 94 4.82 12.66 -2.50
N TRP A 95 3.67 12.02 -2.20
CA TRP A 95 3.63 10.82 -1.39
C TRP A 95 4.48 9.68 -1.95
N HIS A 96 4.50 9.46 -3.26
CA HIS A 96 5.30 8.39 -3.87
C HIS A 96 6.81 8.62 -3.69
N PHE A 97 7.27 9.87 -3.69
CA PHE A 97 8.66 10.18 -3.35
C PHE A 97 8.94 9.95 -1.86
N LEU A 98 8.02 10.35 -1.00
CA LEU A 98 8.12 10.10 0.43
C LEU A 98 8.06 8.58 0.74
N GLU A 99 7.17 7.82 0.08
CA GLU A 99 7.13 6.36 0.15
C GLU A 99 8.48 5.74 -0.22
N ALA A 100 9.09 6.21 -1.32
CA ALA A 100 10.40 5.74 -1.74
C ALA A 100 11.48 6.02 -0.68
N ALA A 101 11.49 7.23 -0.10
CA ALA A 101 12.39 7.57 0.98
C ALA A 101 12.19 6.68 2.22
N MET A 102 10.95 6.45 2.64
CA MET A 102 10.63 5.58 3.77
C MET A 102 11.03 4.12 3.50
N LEU A 103 10.83 3.62 2.29
CA LEU A 103 11.26 2.27 1.91
C LEU A 103 12.78 2.13 1.93
N TYR A 104 13.51 3.14 1.48
CA TYR A 104 14.97 3.16 1.57
C TYR A 104 15.44 3.20 3.02
N LEU A 105 14.91 4.12 3.84
CA LEU A 105 15.37 4.35 5.21
C LEU A 105 14.96 3.23 6.17
N TRP A 106 13.71 2.75 6.06
CA TRP A 106 13.11 1.83 7.04
C TRP A 106 12.61 0.51 6.43
N GLY A 107 12.50 0.40 5.11
CA GLY A 107 11.93 -0.76 4.42
C GLY A 107 10.43 -0.89 4.60
N THR A 108 9.74 0.17 5.03
CA THR A 108 8.31 0.15 5.31
C THR A 108 7.70 1.54 5.19
N THR A 109 6.35 1.64 5.12
CA THR A 109 5.57 2.89 5.22
C THR A 109 4.68 2.81 6.46
N PRO A 110 4.05 3.90 6.93
CA PRO A 110 3.16 3.86 8.10
C PRO A 110 2.12 2.74 8.04
N GLY A 111 1.35 2.66 6.97
CA GLY A 111 0.34 1.60 6.80
C GLY A 111 0.94 0.20 6.73
N LYS A 112 2.11 0.04 6.09
CA LYS A 112 2.82 -1.24 6.07
C LYS A 112 3.38 -1.59 7.45
N ALA A 113 3.93 -0.61 8.19
CA ALA A 113 4.51 -0.82 9.51
C ALA A 113 3.49 -1.30 10.53
N ILE A 114 2.31 -0.66 10.61
CA ILE A 114 1.24 -1.08 11.52
C ILE A 114 0.70 -2.47 11.19
N LEU A 115 0.71 -2.85 9.91
CA LEU A 115 0.30 -4.19 9.44
C LEU A 115 1.46 -5.20 9.35
N GLY A 116 2.63 -4.87 9.91
CA GLY A 116 3.76 -5.80 10.00
C GLY A 116 4.39 -6.14 8.64
N ILE A 117 4.23 -5.29 7.63
CA ILE A 117 4.78 -5.53 6.30
C ILE A 117 6.12 -4.82 6.17
N ARG A 118 7.13 -5.55 5.70
CA ARG A 118 8.46 -5.02 5.36
C ARG A 118 8.80 -5.37 3.91
N VAL A 119 9.45 -4.43 3.24
CA VAL A 119 9.98 -4.61 1.89
C VAL A 119 11.49 -4.77 1.99
N ARG A 120 12.01 -5.84 1.41
CA ARG A 120 13.43 -6.20 1.42
C ARG A 120 13.86 -6.63 0.03
N THR A 121 15.17 -6.67 -0.21
CA THR A 121 15.75 -7.37 -1.35
C THR A 121 15.67 -8.89 -1.13
N LEU A 122 15.94 -9.67 -2.16
CA LEU A 122 15.98 -11.14 -2.03
C LEU A 122 17.08 -11.60 -1.06
N GLU A 123 18.10 -10.77 -0.84
CA GLU A 123 19.20 -10.98 0.11
C GLU A 123 18.83 -10.57 1.55
N GLY A 124 17.61 -10.05 1.76
CA GLY A 124 17.12 -9.62 3.07
C GLY A 124 17.48 -8.18 3.46
N GLU A 125 18.17 -7.45 2.60
CA GLU A 125 18.62 -6.08 2.84
C GLU A 125 17.51 -5.06 2.56
N ARG A 126 17.72 -3.80 2.93
CA ARG A 126 16.82 -2.70 2.55
C ARG A 126 16.98 -2.39 1.06
N PRO A 127 15.90 -1.98 0.38
CA PRO A 127 16.00 -1.53 -1.01
C PRO A 127 16.98 -0.37 -1.15
N SER A 128 17.80 -0.37 -2.20
CA SER A 128 18.59 0.82 -2.54
C SER A 128 17.68 1.99 -2.93
N PRO A 129 18.16 3.26 -2.88
CA PRO A 129 17.34 4.42 -3.22
C PRO A 129 16.67 4.30 -4.59
N LEU A 130 17.41 3.82 -5.59
CA LEU A 130 16.90 3.64 -6.95
C LEU A 130 15.83 2.55 -7.04
N ARG A 131 16.02 1.43 -6.34
CA ARG A 131 15.01 0.35 -6.30
C ARG A 131 13.76 0.79 -5.54
N ALA A 132 13.91 1.54 -4.45
CA ALA A 132 12.79 2.10 -3.68
C ALA A 132 11.98 3.09 -4.52
N LEU A 133 12.66 4.02 -5.21
CA LEU A 133 12.03 4.98 -6.12
C LEU A 133 11.35 4.28 -7.29
N GLY A 134 12.06 3.37 -7.97
CA GLY A 134 11.52 2.59 -9.07
C GLY A 134 10.26 1.82 -8.66
N ARG A 135 10.27 1.21 -7.47
CA ARG A 135 9.11 0.50 -6.92
C ARG A 135 7.92 1.44 -6.70
N SER A 136 8.14 2.60 -6.08
CA SER A 136 7.07 3.54 -5.79
C SER A 136 6.48 4.12 -7.07
N LEU A 137 7.31 4.50 -8.04
CA LEU A 137 6.85 4.96 -9.36
C LEU A 137 6.14 3.86 -10.14
N TYR A 138 6.62 2.62 -10.09
CA TYR A 138 5.95 1.50 -10.74
C TYR A 138 4.55 1.24 -10.15
N VAL A 139 4.40 1.36 -8.84
CA VAL A 139 3.10 1.29 -8.16
C VAL A 139 2.21 2.45 -8.58
N TYR A 140 2.75 3.66 -8.70
CA TYR A 140 2.02 4.84 -9.17
C TYR A 140 1.46 4.66 -10.58
N LEU A 141 2.29 4.13 -11.49
CA LEU A 141 1.90 3.92 -12.89
C LEU A 141 0.95 2.72 -13.06
N MET A 142 1.37 1.55 -12.60
CA MET A 142 0.72 0.27 -12.90
C MET A 142 -0.17 -0.25 -11.77
N GLY A 143 0.07 0.20 -10.53
CA GLY A 143 -0.71 -0.23 -9.37
C GLY A 143 -1.95 0.61 -9.17
N VAL A 144 -1.80 1.94 -9.22
CA VAL A 144 -2.91 2.88 -8.96
C VAL A 144 -3.28 3.73 -10.17
N GLY A 145 -2.68 3.49 -11.35
CA GLY A 145 -3.10 4.10 -12.61
C GLY A 145 -3.19 5.62 -12.55
N PHE A 146 -2.15 6.31 -12.00
CA PHE A 146 -2.12 7.76 -11.77
C PHE A 146 -3.24 8.28 -10.86
N TYR A 147 -3.93 7.42 -10.10
CA TYR A 147 -5.17 7.72 -9.37
C TYR A 147 -6.34 8.16 -10.28
N LEU A 148 -6.26 7.87 -11.58
CA LEU A 148 -7.32 8.16 -12.52
C LEU A 148 -8.27 6.96 -12.65
N PHE A 149 -9.54 7.19 -12.36
CA PHE A 149 -10.60 6.24 -12.66
C PHE A 149 -10.85 6.24 -14.20
N PRO A 150 -10.92 5.09 -14.92
CA PRO A 150 -10.96 3.70 -14.44
C PRO A 150 -9.59 2.98 -14.33
N PHE A 151 -8.47 3.64 -14.69
CA PHE A 151 -7.13 3.02 -14.69
C PHE A 151 -6.73 2.48 -13.31
N MET A 152 -7.14 3.18 -12.26
CA MET A 152 -6.93 2.72 -10.88
C MET A 152 -7.60 1.36 -10.63
N LEU A 153 -8.85 1.17 -11.07
CA LEU A 153 -9.54 -0.12 -10.90
C LEU A 153 -8.84 -1.24 -11.68
N ILE A 154 -8.43 -0.97 -12.91
CA ILE A 154 -7.70 -1.93 -13.75
C ILE A 154 -6.37 -2.31 -13.08
N GLY A 155 -5.59 -1.34 -12.65
CA GLY A 155 -4.30 -1.56 -12.00
C GLY A 155 -4.42 -2.34 -10.68
N LEU A 156 -5.36 -1.97 -9.82
CA LEU A 156 -5.63 -2.67 -8.56
C LEU A 156 -6.10 -4.11 -8.78
N THR A 157 -7.05 -4.31 -9.70
CA THR A 157 -7.61 -5.63 -10.03
C THR A 157 -6.53 -6.54 -10.61
N PHE A 158 -5.76 -6.05 -11.58
CA PHE A 158 -4.65 -6.81 -12.17
C PHE A 158 -3.61 -7.17 -11.11
N SER A 159 -3.20 -6.21 -10.27
CA SER A 159 -2.22 -6.42 -9.21
C SER A 159 -2.70 -7.44 -8.17
N PHE A 160 -4.00 -7.41 -7.83
CA PHE A 160 -4.62 -8.35 -6.91
C PHE A 160 -4.60 -9.78 -7.47
N PHE A 161 -5.10 -9.99 -8.69
CA PHE A 161 -5.13 -11.32 -9.31
C PHE A 161 -3.72 -11.87 -9.53
N ARG A 162 -2.78 -11.02 -9.96
CA ARG A 162 -1.39 -11.43 -10.10
C ARG A 162 -0.77 -11.85 -8.76
N LEU A 163 -1.01 -11.08 -7.70
CA LEU A 163 -0.54 -11.42 -6.36
C LEU A 163 -1.12 -12.75 -5.88
N MET A 164 -2.40 -13.01 -6.16
CA MET A 164 -3.05 -14.30 -5.84
C MET A 164 -2.46 -15.46 -6.63
N ALA A 165 -2.19 -15.26 -7.92
CA ALA A 165 -1.69 -16.31 -8.80
C ALA A 165 -0.20 -16.63 -8.60
N THR A 166 0.64 -15.61 -8.40
CA THR A 166 2.10 -15.77 -8.40
C THR A 166 2.75 -15.53 -7.03
N GLY A 167 2.00 -15.04 -6.05
CA GLY A 167 2.52 -14.64 -4.74
C GLY A 167 3.33 -13.35 -4.74
N GLN A 168 3.51 -12.70 -5.90
CA GLN A 168 4.32 -11.47 -6.04
C GLN A 168 3.63 -10.45 -6.94
N CYS A 169 3.78 -9.17 -6.60
CA CYS A 169 3.41 -8.08 -7.51
C CYS A 169 4.46 -7.92 -8.60
N LEU A 170 4.04 -7.35 -9.74
CA LEU A 170 4.89 -7.16 -10.91
C LEU A 170 6.14 -6.32 -10.60
N TRP A 171 5.97 -5.22 -9.87
CA TRP A 171 7.07 -4.34 -9.44
C TRP A 171 8.05 -5.00 -8.46
N ASP A 172 7.54 -5.84 -7.54
CA ASP A 172 8.41 -6.56 -6.61
C ASP A 172 9.27 -7.58 -7.37
N GLN A 173 8.71 -8.27 -8.37
CA GLN A 173 9.42 -9.23 -9.21
C GLN A 173 10.51 -8.57 -10.07
N HIS A 174 10.15 -7.50 -10.80
CA HIS A 174 11.09 -6.82 -11.71
C HIS A 174 12.26 -6.16 -10.96
N LEU A 175 12.01 -5.65 -9.76
CA LEU A 175 13.03 -4.98 -8.95
C LEU A 175 13.77 -5.92 -7.98
N LYS A 176 13.47 -7.24 -8.05
CA LYS A 176 14.04 -8.27 -7.16
C LYS A 176 13.83 -7.92 -5.69
N LEU A 177 12.60 -7.50 -5.36
CA LEU A 177 12.18 -7.17 -4.01
C LEU A 177 11.20 -8.23 -3.49
N GLU A 178 11.18 -8.39 -2.19
CA GLU A 178 10.24 -9.25 -1.49
C GLU A 178 9.51 -8.44 -0.41
N SER A 179 8.21 -8.66 -0.30
CA SER A 179 7.41 -8.09 0.78
C SER A 179 7.06 -9.22 1.74
N SER A 180 7.65 -9.20 2.92
CA SER A 180 7.33 -10.12 4.02
C SER A 180 6.25 -9.53 4.92
N ALA A 181 5.40 -10.37 5.49
CA ALA A 181 4.42 -9.97 6.47
C ALA A 181 4.55 -10.82 7.73
N GLU A 182 4.66 -10.17 8.88
CA GLU A 182 4.63 -10.83 10.19
C GLU A 182 3.20 -11.26 10.55
N ARG A 183 3.05 -12.28 11.38
CA ARG A 183 1.75 -12.61 11.95
C ARG A 183 1.32 -11.48 12.88
N LEU A 184 0.15 -10.90 12.62
CA LEU A 184 -0.40 -9.86 13.48
C LEU A 184 -0.92 -10.49 14.77
N SER A 185 -0.53 -9.93 15.91
CA SER A 185 -1.16 -10.27 17.19
C SER A 185 -2.58 -9.70 17.24
N PRO A 186 -3.50 -10.29 18.02
CA PRO A 186 -4.87 -9.75 18.19
C PRO A 186 -4.87 -8.29 18.64
N VAL A 187 -4.00 -7.93 19.57
CA VAL A 187 -3.84 -6.54 20.04
C VAL A 187 -3.47 -5.60 18.90
N ARG A 188 -2.57 -6.01 18.01
CA ARG A 188 -2.16 -5.20 16.87
C ARG A 188 -3.30 -5.02 15.86
N ILE A 189 -4.14 -6.04 15.67
CA ILE A 189 -5.33 -5.93 14.81
C ILE A 189 -6.30 -4.87 15.39
N VAL A 190 -6.56 -4.89 16.69
CA VAL A 190 -7.42 -3.90 17.36
C VAL A 190 -6.84 -2.49 17.21
N LEU A 191 -5.54 -2.31 17.40
CA LEU A 191 -4.86 -1.02 17.21
C LEU A 191 -4.97 -0.51 15.77
N VAL A 192 -4.85 -1.40 14.77
CA VAL A 192 -5.02 -1.04 13.36
C VAL A 192 -6.44 -0.56 13.07
N ILE A 193 -7.45 -1.29 13.58
CA ILE A 193 -8.86 -0.91 13.43
C ILE A 193 -9.10 0.45 14.09
N PHE A 194 -8.60 0.64 15.32
CA PHE A 194 -8.74 1.91 16.03
C PHE A 194 -8.06 3.07 15.28
N ALA A 195 -6.84 2.87 14.75
CA ALA A 195 -6.14 3.88 13.96
C ALA A 195 -6.91 4.25 12.68
N PHE A 196 -7.55 3.27 12.03
CA PHE A 196 -8.41 3.50 10.88
C PHE A 196 -9.61 4.36 11.23
N PHE A 197 -10.33 4.01 12.32
CA PHE A 197 -11.46 4.80 12.81
C PHE A 197 -11.05 6.20 13.25
N ALA A 198 -9.89 6.35 13.88
CA ALA A 198 -9.36 7.65 14.27
C ALA A 198 -9.10 8.55 13.04
N LEU A 199 -8.57 8.01 11.94
CA LEU A 199 -8.40 8.76 10.70
C LEU A 199 -9.76 9.17 10.10
N VAL A 200 -10.75 8.28 10.09
CA VAL A 200 -12.11 8.60 9.61
C VAL A 200 -12.74 9.68 10.48
N MET A 201 -12.67 9.54 11.80
CA MET A 201 -13.18 10.56 12.74
C MET A 201 -12.48 11.90 12.56
N LEU A 202 -11.16 11.90 12.35
CA LEU A 202 -10.40 13.11 12.14
C LEU A 202 -10.83 13.84 10.86
N GLN A 203 -11.20 13.10 9.82
CA GLN A 203 -11.76 13.69 8.61
C GLN A 203 -13.16 14.28 8.86
N SER A 204 -14.01 13.60 9.65
CA SER A 204 -15.37 14.08 9.94
C SER A 204 -15.43 15.28 10.91
N LEU A 205 -14.37 15.54 11.69
CA LEU A 205 -14.32 16.72 12.58
C LEU A 205 -14.18 18.05 11.82
N LYS A 206 -13.84 18.01 10.54
CA LYS A 206 -13.71 19.21 9.71
C LYS A 206 -15.02 19.58 8.99
N PHE A 207 -15.98 18.69 8.99
CA PHE A 207 -17.33 18.86 8.45
C PHE A 207 -18.32 19.00 9.59
#